data_96039d2eb4a122de7450a8b68ee40e8c
#
_entry.id   96039d2eb4a122de7450a8b68ee40e8c
#
_cell.length_a   1.000
_cell.length_b   1.000
_cell.length_c   1.000
_cell.angle_alpha   90.00
_cell.angle_beta   90.00
_cell.angle_gamma   90.00
#
_symmetry.space_group_name_H-M   'P 1'
#
loop_
_entity.id
_entity.type
_entity.pdbx_description
1 polymer ?
#
loop_
_entity_poly.entity_id
_entity_poly.type
_entity_poly.pdbx_seq_one_letter_code
_entity_poly.pdbx_strand_id
1 'polypeptide(L)'
;DNCIHTFAGVRLRLKYAKIMKLQGYEEPIGKAKITPAYNLPCDSVIHTVGPIAQGRLIKKHCELLKSCYQSCLELAVQNGLKSIAFCCISTGVFGFPQEKAAEIAVDTIRAFLKTYEIEVICNVFTEEDFEIYKRSLG
;
A
#
# COMPACT_ATOMS: atom_id res chain seq x y z
N ASP A 1 -3.29 -10.18 -0.05
CA ASP A 1 -3.58 -10.11 -1.38
C ASP A 1 -4.64 -11.08 -1.89
N ASN A 2 -4.57 -12.36 -1.50
CA ASN A 2 -5.62 -13.32 -1.84
C ASN A 2 -7.00 -12.88 -1.35
N CYS A 3 -7.06 -12.20 -0.23
CA CYS A 3 -8.31 -11.68 0.31
C CYS A 3 -8.96 -10.67 -0.66
N ILE A 4 -8.17 -9.73 -1.18
CA ILE A 4 -8.63 -8.74 -2.14
C ILE A 4 -9.15 -9.42 -3.41
N HIS A 5 -8.41 -10.39 -3.95
CA HIS A 5 -8.83 -11.11 -5.15
C HIS A 5 -10.09 -11.94 -4.90
N THR A 6 -10.24 -12.51 -3.72
CA THR A 6 -11.44 -13.27 -3.36
C THR A 6 -12.69 -12.38 -3.38
N PHE A 7 -12.63 -11.21 -2.77
CA PHE A 7 -13.79 -10.31 -2.70
C PHE A 7 -14.03 -9.54 -4.01
N ALA A 8 -12.98 -9.16 -4.72
CA ALA A 8 -13.11 -8.46 -6.00
C ALA A 8 -13.59 -9.35 -7.14
N GLY A 9 -13.33 -10.67 -7.05
CA GLY A 9 -13.69 -11.63 -8.06
C GLY A 9 -12.60 -11.84 -9.10
N VAL A 10 -12.87 -12.78 -10.00
CA VAL A 10 -11.88 -13.24 -11.00
C VAL A 10 -11.48 -12.14 -11.98
N ARG A 11 -12.36 -11.16 -12.23
CA ARG A 11 -12.06 -10.08 -13.18
C ARG A 11 -10.86 -9.23 -12.76
N LEU A 12 -10.73 -8.94 -11.48
CA LEU A 12 -9.57 -8.21 -10.97
C LEU A 12 -8.29 -9.01 -11.19
N ARG A 13 -8.33 -10.30 -10.86
CA ARG A 13 -7.17 -11.18 -11.03
C ARG A 13 -6.73 -11.26 -12.49
N LEU A 14 -7.69 -11.41 -13.41
CA LEU A 14 -7.39 -11.46 -14.83
C LEU A 14 -6.83 -10.14 -15.35
N LYS A 15 -7.37 -9.02 -14.89
CA LYS A 15 -6.88 -7.70 -15.29
C LYS A 15 -5.45 -7.47 -14.82
N TYR A 16 -5.16 -7.81 -13.57
CA TYR A 16 -3.81 -7.66 -13.03
C TYR A 16 -2.81 -8.57 -13.77
N ALA A 17 -3.20 -9.82 -14.03
CA ALA A 17 -2.36 -10.76 -14.79
C ALA A 17 -2.06 -10.23 -16.19
N LYS A 18 -3.07 -9.63 -16.85
CA LYS A 18 -2.89 -9.03 -18.19
C LYS A 18 -1.91 -7.88 -18.16
N ILE A 19 -2.00 -7.01 -17.16
CA ILE A 19 -1.06 -5.88 -17.00
C ILE A 19 0.36 -6.39 -16.81
N MET A 20 0.55 -7.40 -15.96
CA MET A 20 1.88 -7.97 -15.71
C MET A 20 2.44 -8.64 -16.96
N LYS A 21 1.60 -9.32 -17.73
CA LYS A 21 2.01 -9.95 -19.00
C LYS A 21 2.46 -8.92 -20.03
N LEU A 22 1.71 -7.81 -20.16
CA LEU A 22 2.07 -6.73 -21.08
C LEU A 22 3.35 -6.02 -20.65
N GLN A 23 3.58 -5.90 -19.34
CA GLN A 23 4.80 -5.31 -18.81
C GLN A 23 6.03 -6.16 -19.11
N GLY A 24 5.89 -7.50 -19.11
CA GLY A 24 6.98 -8.41 -19.44
C GLY A 24 7.97 -8.68 -18.33
N TYR A 25 7.75 -8.17 -17.11
CA TYR A 25 8.59 -8.40 -15.95
C TYR A 25 7.76 -8.23 -14.67
N GLU A 26 8.27 -8.73 -13.54
CA GLU A 26 7.60 -8.60 -12.26
C GLU A 26 7.51 -7.14 -11.82
N GLU A 27 6.47 -6.80 -11.05
CA GLU A 27 6.32 -5.45 -10.51
C GLU A 27 7.48 -5.11 -9.58
N PRO A 28 8.23 -4.03 -9.85
CA PRO A 28 9.32 -3.64 -8.98
C PRO A 28 8.82 -3.28 -7.58
N ILE A 29 9.58 -3.64 -6.55
CA ILE A 29 9.29 -3.28 -5.17
C ILE A 29 9.27 -1.74 -5.06
N GLY A 30 8.24 -1.21 -4.39
CA GLY A 30 8.12 0.23 -4.17
C GLY A 30 7.39 0.98 -5.26
N LYS A 31 6.95 0.30 -6.32
CA LYS A 31 6.15 0.89 -7.38
C LYS A 31 4.68 0.54 -7.20
N ALA A 32 3.81 1.18 -7.98
CA ALA A 32 2.36 0.98 -7.85
C ALA A 32 1.68 0.95 -9.22
N LYS A 33 0.59 0.21 -9.30
CA LYS A 33 -0.30 0.14 -10.46
C LYS A 33 -1.75 0.25 -10.01
N ILE A 34 -2.61 0.77 -10.88
CA ILE A 34 -4.02 0.95 -10.57
C ILE A 34 -4.88 0.09 -11.49
N THR A 35 -5.92 -0.50 -10.94
CA THR A 35 -6.94 -1.27 -11.68
C THR A 35 -8.33 -0.86 -11.22
N PRO A 36 -9.39 -1.18 -12.01
CA PRO A 36 -10.76 -1.08 -11.50
C PRO A 36 -10.95 -2.01 -10.30
N ALA A 37 -11.94 -1.71 -9.46
CA ALA A 37 -12.18 -2.48 -8.24
C ALA A 37 -13.13 -3.66 -8.45
N TYR A 38 -13.87 -3.67 -9.56
CA TYR A 38 -14.87 -4.69 -9.90
C TYR A 38 -15.91 -4.86 -8.78
N ASN A 39 -15.90 -6.00 -8.05
CA ASN A 39 -16.90 -6.27 -7.02
C ASN A 39 -16.64 -5.58 -5.67
N LEU A 40 -15.50 -4.91 -5.51
CA LEU A 40 -15.21 -4.19 -4.27
C LEU A 40 -15.99 -2.87 -4.20
N PRO A 41 -16.38 -2.43 -2.99
CA PRO A 41 -17.14 -1.19 -2.82
C PRO A 41 -16.24 0.06 -2.86
N CYS A 42 -15.46 0.21 -3.91
CA CYS A 42 -14.57 1.35 -4.13
C CYS A 42 -14.38 1.52 -5.65
N ASP A 43 -13.82 2.64 -6.04
CA ASP A 43 -13.65 2.95 -7.47
C ASP A 43 -12.49 2.19 -8.10
N SER A 44 -11.40 2.03 -7.36
CA SER A 44 -10.16 1.46 -7.91
C SER A 44 -9.39 0.71 -6.83
N VAL A 45 -8.48 -0.15 -7.28
CA VAL A 45 -7.50 -0.82 -6.42
C VAL A 45 -6.12 -0.40 -6.88
N ILE A 46 -5.27 0.00 -5.94
CA ILE A 46 -3.86 0.29 -6.20
C ILE A 46 -3.05 -0.87 -5.65
N HIS A 47 -2.23 -1.45 -6.52
CA HIS A 47 -1.38 -2.59 -6.20
C HIS A 47 0.06 -2.12 -6.03
N THR A 48 0.68 -2.51 -4.94
CA THR A 48 2.10 -2.24 -4.71
C THR A 48 2.75 -3.46 -4.10
N VAL A 49 4.05 -3.59 -4.28
CA VAL A 49 4.83 -4.69 -3.72
C VAL A 49 5.76 -4.13 -2.65
N GLY A 50 5.52 -4.52 -1.40
CA GLY A 50 6.35 -4.10 -0.28
C GLY A 50 7.63 -4.93 -0.17
N PRO A 51 8.63 -4.40 0.54
CA PRO A 51 9.88 -5.13 0.76
C PRO A 51 9.70 -6.30 1.72
N ILE A 52 10.49 -7.35 1.50
CA ILE A 52 10.57 -8.50 2.40
C ILE A 52 11.74 -8.25 3.35
N ALA A 53 11.43 -8.11 4.65
CA ALA A 53 12.42 -7.74 5.66
C ALA A 53 12.64 -8.84 6.70
N GLN A 54 12.32 -10.08 6.38
CA GLN A 54 12.40 -11.20 7.32
C GLN A 54 13.81 -11.34 7.91
N GLY A 55 13.86 -11.36 9.23
CA GLY A 55 15.09 -11.61 10.00
C GLY A 55 15.99 -10.39 10.19
N ARG A 56 16.15 -9.53 9.21
CA ARG A 56 17.04 -8.39 9.32
C ARG A 56 16.53 -7.17 8.56
N LEU A 57 16.28 -6.10 9.28
CA LEU A 57 15.90 -4.83 8.69
C LEU A 57 17.14 -4.03 8.31
N ILE A 58 17.19 -3.58 7.04
CA ILE A 58 18.26 -2.71 6.56
C ILE A 58 17.65 -1.41 6.01
N LYS A 59 18.49 -0.38 5.83
CA LYS A 59 18.05 0.93 5.33
C LYS A 59 17.29 0.83 4.01
N LYS A 60 17.72 -0.06 3.12
CA LYS A 60 17.08 -0.28 1.83
C LYS A 60 15.61 -0.68 1.99
N HIS A 61 15.28 -1.51 2.97
CA HIS A 61 13.90 -1.91 3.25
C HIS A 61 13.06 -0.70 3.64
N CYS A 62 13.61 0.20 4.44
CA CYS A 62 12.90 1.42 4.85
C CYS A 62 12.62 2.34 3.67
N GLU A 63 13.60 2.51 2.78
CA GLU A 63 13.45 3.32 1.58
C GLU A 63 12.41 2.74 0.63
N LEU A 64 12.40 1.41 0.46
CA LEU A 64 11.43 0.74 -0.39
C LEU A 64 10.01 0.82 0.17
N LEU A 65 9.85 0.70 1.50
CA LEU A 65 8.54 0.84 2.12
C LEU A 65 8.01 2.28 1.95
N LYS A 66 8.86 3.26 2.17
CA LYS A 66 8.51 4.66 1.92
C LYS A 66 8.07 4.85 0.47
N SER A 67 8.79 4.25 -0.48
CA SER A 67 8.46 4.32 -1.90
C SER A 67 7.10 3.70 -2.20
N CYS A 68 6.70 2.64 -1.51
CA CYS A 68 5.37 2.04 -1.66
C CYS A 68 4.28 3.06 -1.34
N TYR A 69 4.36 3.70 -0.18
CA TYR A 69 3.37 4.70 0.23
C TYR A 69 3.38 5.90 -0.71
N GLN A 70 4.56 6.39 -1.05
CA GLN A 70 4.71 7.55 -1.94
C GLN A 70 4.12 7.27 -3.32
N SER A 71 4.45 6.13 -3.92
CA SER A 71 3.97 5.75 -5.25
C SER A 71 2.45 5.59 -5.28
N CYS A 72 1.87 5.00 -4.24
CA CYS A 72 0.43 4.84 -4.14
C CYS A 72 -0.28 6.20 -4.03
N LEU A 73 0.24 7.11 -3.21
CA LEU A 73 -0.32 8.44 -3.04
C LEU A 73 -0.25 9.25 -4.33
N GLU A 74 0.90 9.22 -5.01
CA GLU A 74 1.08 9.91 -6.28
C GLU A 74 0.10 9.39 -7.34
N LEU A 75 -0.05 8.08 -7.42
CA LEU A 75 -0.94 7.45 -8.38
C LEU A 75 -2.40 7.80 -8.10
N ALA A 76 -2.80 7.85 -6.83
CA ALA A 76 -4.14 8.27 -6.44
C ALA A 76 -4.44 9.71 -6.88
N VAL A 77 -3.53 10.62 -6.63
CA VAL A 77 -3.68 12.03 -7.03
C VAL A 77 -3.70 12.18 -8.55
N GLN A 78 -2.84 11.46 -9.27
CA GLN A 78 -2.79 11.48 -10.73
C GLN A 78 -4.11 11.01 -11.36
N ASN A 79 -4.82 10.12 -10.69
CA ASN A 79 -6.11 9.61 -11.16
C ASN A 79 -7.31 10.37 -10.61
N GLY A 80 -7.09 11.51 -9.96
CA GLY A 80 -8.16 12.36 -9.46
C GLY A 80 -8.94 11.77 -8.30
N LEU A 81 -8.39 10.80 -7.58
CA LEU A 81 -9.05 10.18 -6.44
C LEU A 81 -9.01 11.11 -5.23
N LYS A 82 -10.11 11.10 -4.46
CA LYS A 82 -10.27 12.00 -3.30
C LYS A 82 -9.92 11.33 -1.98
N SER A 83 -9.83 10.01 -1.97
CA SER A 83 -9.48 9.26 -0.77
C SER A 83 -8.72 7.99 -1.14
N ILE A 84 -7.91 7.52 -0.21
CA ILE A 84 -7.16 6.27 -0.34
C ILE A 84 -7.10 5.57 1.02
N ALA A 85 -7.31 4.26 1.02
CA ALA A 85 -7.19 3.45 2.22
C ALA A 85 -5.98 2.53 2.08
N PHE A 86 -5.11 2.56 3.06
CA PHE A 86 -3.93 1.69 3.11
C PHE A 86 -4.11 0.57 4.12
N CYS A 87 -3.58 -0.60 3.79
CA CYS A 87 -3.32 -1.64 4.78
C CYS A 87 -1.91 -1.44 5.36
N CYS A 88 -1.51 -2.31 6.29
CA CYS A 88 -0.17 -2.28 6.87
C CYS A 88 0.79 -3.04 5.93
N ILE A 89 1.46 -2.32 5.06
CA ILE A 89 2.33 -2.90 4.03
C ILE A 89 3.54 -3.59 4.68
N SER A 90 3.84 -4.81 4.26
CA SER A 90 5.02 -5.62 4.63
C SER A 90 5.07 -6.11 6.08
N THR A 91 4.10 -5.80 6.94
CA THR A 91 4.16 -6.17 8.36
C THR A 91 3.62 -7.57 8.67
N GLY A 92 3.03 -8.25 7.69
CA GLY A 92 2.56 -9.63 7.85
C GLY A 92 3.69 -10.63 7.56
N VAL A 93 3.48 -11.46 6.53
CA VAL A 93 4.43 -12.50 6.12
C VAL A 93 5.80 -11.94 5.78
N PHE A 94 5.86 -10.71 5.26
CA PHE A 94 7.12 -10.08 4.87
C PHE A 94 7.97 -9.63 6.07
N GLY A 95 7.43 -9.66 7.29
CA GLY A 95 8.21 -9.52 8.52
C GLY A 95 8.78 -8.14 8.83
N PHE A 96 8.26 -7.09 8.22
CA PHE A 96 8.70 -5.73 8.54
C PHE A 96 8.21 -5.37 9.97
N PRO A 97 9.10 -4.83 10.84
CA PRO A 97 8.69 -4.47 12.20
C PRO A 97 7.55 -3.47 12.21
N GLN A 98 6.50 -3.76 12.97
CA GLN A 98 5.25 -2.99 12.96
C GLN A 98 5.45 -1.51 13.34
N GLU A 99 6.21 -1.24 14.39
CA GLU A 99 6.43 0.14 14.84
C GLU A 99 7.20 0.97 13.82
N LYS A 100 8.25 0.39 13.24
CA LYS A 100 9.05 1.07 12.22
C LYS A 100 8.23 1.29 10.95
N ALA A 101 7.44 0.31 10.56
CA ALA A 101 6.55 0.43 9.40
C ALA A 101 5.53 1.55 9.58
N ALA A 102 4.92 1.63 10.77
CA ALA A 102 3.96 2.69 11.08
C ALA A 102 4.59 4.08 11.06
N GLU A 103 5.79 4.20 11.61
CA GLU A 103 6.56 5.46 11.57
C GLU A 103 6.78 5.91 10.12
N ILE A 104 7.25 5.01 9.27
CA ILE A 104 7.51 5.31 7.86
C ILE A 104 6.22 5.70 7.15
N ALA A 105 5.14 4.95 7.37
CA ALA A 105 3.84 5.23 6.76
C ALA A 105 3.32 6.61 7.15
N VAL A 106 3.29 6.90 8.45
CA VAL A 106 2.76 8.16 8.95
C VAL A 106 3.61 9.34 8.49
N ASP A 107 4.93 9.22 8.55
CA ASP A 107 5.82 10.30 8.11
C ASP A 107 5.68 10.57 6.62
N THR A 108 5.58 9.53 5.80
CA THR A 108 5.41 9.67 4.34
C THR A 108 4.07 10.32 4.02
N ILE A 109 3.00 9.87 4.66
CA ILE A 109 1.65 10.40 4.44
C ILE A 109 1.59 11.87 4.86
N ARG A 110 2.13 12.22 6.04
CA ARG A 110 2.13 13.59 6.52
C ARG A 110 2.91 14.52 5.60
N ALA A 111 4.06 14.09 5.11
CA ALA A 111 4.85 14.88 4.16
C ALA A 111 4.09 15.11 2.86
N PHE A 112 3.41 14.09 2.36
CA PHE A 112 2.62 14.21 1.13
C PHE A 112 1.43 15.17 1.31
N LEU A 113 0.75 15.12 2.43
CA LEU A 113 -0.42 15.96 2.71
C LEU A 113 -0.07 17.44 2.90
N LYS A 114 1.19 17.79 3.04
CA LYS A 114 1.61 19.20 3.03
C LYS A 114 1.47 19.85 1.66
N THR A 115 1.50 19.05 0.60
CA THR A 115 1.46 19.55 -0.78
C THR A 115 0.14 19.20 -1.48
N TYR A 116 -0.44 18.05 -1.16
CA TYR A 116 -1.65 17.55 -1.83
C TYR A 116 -2.79 17.35 -0.86
N GLU A 117 -4.01 17.55 -1.36
CA GLU A 117 -5.22 17.36 -0.56
C GLU A 117 -5.87 16.05 -0.95
N ILE A 118 -5.83 15.08 -0.05
CA ILE A 118 -6.45 13.76 -0.23
C ILE A 118 -6.73 13.18 1.16
N GLU A 119 -7.87 12.51 1.32
CA GLU A 119 -8.18 11.82 2.57
C GLU A 119 -7.45 10.49 2.61
N VAL A 120 -6.68 10.25 3.67
CA VAL A 120 -5.93 9.01 3.84
C VAL A 120 -6.46 8.26 5.04
N ILE A 121 -6.84 6.99 4.82
CA ILE A 121 -7.35 6.11 5.85
C ILE A 121 -6.33 5.00 6.06
N CYS A 122 -5.82 4.87 7.30
CA CYS A 122 -4.95 3.77 7.66
C CYS A 122 -5.80 2.65 8.25
N ASN A 123 -6.01 1.59 7.46
CA ASN A 123 -6.83 0.47 7.86
C ASN A 123 -5.97 -0.59 8.55
N VAL A 124 -6.21 -0.81 9.82
CA VAL A 124 -5.45 -1.75 10.64
C VAL A 124 -6.30 -2.97 10.97
N PHE A 125 -5.65 -4.13 11.01
CA PHE A 125 -6.34 -5.40 11.23
C PHE A 125 -6.25 -5.88 12.68
N THR A 126 -5.10 -5.69 13.33
CA THR A 126 -4.88 -6.14 14.70
C THR A 126 -5.01 -4.99 15.70
N GLU A 127 -5.33 -5.33 16.95
CA GLU A 127 -5.38 -4.35 18.03
C GLU A 127 -4.00 -3.73 18.28
N GLU A 128 -2.94 -4.53 18.14
CA GLU A 128 -1.57 -4.04 18.28
C GLU A 128 -1.26 -2.95 17.24
N ASP A 129 -1.62 -3.18 15.96
CA ASP A 129 -1.44 -2.17 14.91
C ASP A 129 -2.27 -0.92 15.21
N PHE A 130 -3.49 -1.08 15.71
CA PHE A 130 -4.34 0.04 16.08
C PHE A 130 -3.67 0.92 17.13
N GLU A 131 -3.11 0.33 18.17
CA GLU A 131 -2.43 1.09 19.22
C GLU A 131 -1.17 1.79 18.71
N ILE A 132 -0.40 1.12 17.84
CA ILE A 132 0.80 1.69 17.24
C ILE A 132 0.45 2.91 16.39
N TYR A 133 -0.54 2.79 15.51
CA TYR A 133 -0.96 3.90 14.64
C TYR A 133 -1.59 5.03 15.43
N LYS A 134 -2.37 4.71 16.45
CA LYS A 134 -2.97 5.72 17.33
C LYS A 134 -1.89 6.57 18.00
N ARG A 135 -0.83 5.96 18.51
CA ARG A 135 0.31 6.68 19.11
C ARG A 135 1.06 7.52 18.07
N SER A 136 1.25 6.97 16.88
CA SER A 136 1.99 7.64 15.80
C SER A 136 1.23 8.84 15.23
N LEU A 137 -0.09 8.76 15.16
CA LEU A 137 -0.93 9.83 14.62
C LEU A 137 -1.23 10.90 15.65
N GLY A 138 -1.15 10.56 16.87
CA GLY A 138 -1.47 11.43 17.86
C GLY A 138 -1.50 11.87 18.90
#